data_8414eb8e4347a99b603c5eb23179fde2
#
_entry.id   8414eb8e4347a99b603c5eb23179fde2
#
_cell.length_a   1.000
_cell.length_b   1.000
_cell.length_c   1.000
_cell.angle_alpha   90.00
_cell.angle_beta   90.00
_cell.angle_gamma   90.00
#
_symmetry.space_group_name_H-M   'P 1'
#
loop_
_entity.id
_entity.type
_entity.pdbx_description
1 polymer ?
#
loop_
_entity_poly.entity_id
_entity_poly.type
_entity_poly.pdbx_seq_one_letter_code
_entity_poly.pdbx_strand_id
1 'polypeptide(L)'
;MATTNTRDLDRDDARKLRPGDDHYLAYVGPPGQYDYMGATQFRLLTTLGLRESHRVLDLGCGSLRAGRLLIPYLLPDCYHGIEPNTWLVDEAIEHQLGRDILRVKRPRFDANSEFRADVFGVEFDFIVAQSIFSHATPELTVTALGNMRKALVPGGLIACTFVEAPIGDSADFAEGWVYPHCVRYTAAEVATLFGRAGLSARRIPWFHPRQTWYLGALDAAQLPAGDELRELGGAVLRDPEFRKSIVP
;
A
#
# COMPACT_ATOMS: atom_id res chain seq x y z
N MET A 1 12.07 -33.69 15.25
CA MET A 1 11.78 -33.20 13.87
C MET A 1 12.33 -31.81 13.81
N ALA A 2 13.25 -31.51 12.88
CA ALA A 2 13.74 -30.15 12.69
C ALA A 2 12.55 -29.31 12.20
N THR A 3 12.20 -28.26 12.91
CA THR A 3 11.22 -27.28 12.45
C THR A 3 11.83 -26.58 11.22
N THR A 4 11.32 -26.91 10.04
CA THR A 4 11.70 -26.20 8.81
C THR A 4 11.40 -24.72 9.03
N ASN A 5 12.42 -23.87 8.91
CA ASN A 5 12.23 -22.43 9.00
C ASN A 5 11.36 -22.01 7.80
N THR A 6 10.22 -21.38 8.05
CA THR A 6 9.28 -20.98 7.00
C THR A 6 9.90 -20.02 5.98
N ARG A 7 10.94 -19.25 6.36
CA ARG A 7 11.67 -18.35 5.47
C ARG A 7 12.46 -19.06 4.39
N ASP A 8 12.86 -20.30 4.64
CA ASP A 8 13.67 -21.09 3.70
C ASP A 8 12.83 -21.88 2.68
N LEU A 9 11.49 -21.75 2.73
CA LEU A 9 10.59 -22.39 1.80
C LEU A 9 10.73 -21.79 0.39
N ASP A 10 10.62 -22.66 -0.60
CA ASP A 10 10.50 -22.17 -1.98
C ASP A 10 9.15 -21.48 -2.23
N ARG A 11 9.02 -20.83 -3.38
CA ARG A 11 7.85 -20.04 -3.72
C ARG A 11 6.55 -20.87 -3.79
N ASP A 12 6.62 -22.11 -4.21
CA ASP A 12 5.44 -22.96 -4.39
C ASP A 12 4.96 -23.50 -3.03
N ASP A 13 5.88 -23.86 -2.14
CA ASP A 13 5.53 -24.24 -0.77
C ASP A 13 5.08 -23.04 0.07
N ALA A 14 5.70 -21.88 -0.11
CA ALA A 14 5.28 -20.64 0.54
C ALA A 14 3.84 -20.21 0.20
N ARG A 15 3.32 -20.59 -0.98
CA ARG A 15 1.91 -20.34 -1.35
C ARG A 15 0.89 -21.05 -0.45
N LYS A 16 1.30 -22.07 0.28
CA LYS A 16 0.45 -22.82 1.21
C LYS A 16 0.40 -22.19 2.60
N LEU A 17 1.26 -21.21 2.87
CA LEU A 17 1.32 -20.48 4.13
C LEU A 17 0.08 -19.60 4.34
N ARG A 18 -0.19 -19.27 5.59
CA ARG A 18 -1.26 -18.35 5.98
C ARG A 18 -0.75 -16.91 5.90
N PRO A 19 -1.65 -15.93 5.64
CA PRO A 19 -1.31 -14.53 5.76
C PRO A 19 -0.75 -14.21 7.16
N GLY A 20 0.40 -13.56 7.20
CA GLY A 20 1.10 -13.23 8.44
C GLY A 20 2.16 -14.25 8.89
N ASP A 21 2.26 -15.43 8.24
CA ASP A 21 3.34 -16.36 8.49
C ASP A 21 4.71 -15.75 8.12
N ASP A 22 5.76 -16.21 8.82
CA ASP A 22 7.13 -15.67 8.72
C ASP A 22 7.83 -16.09 7.41
N HIS A 23 7.35 -15.52 6.30
CA HIS A 23 7.89 -15.65 4.95
C HIS A 23 7.55 -14.39 4.14
N TYR A 24 8.46 -13.88 3.33
CA TYR A 24 8.29 -12.60 2.65
C TYR A 24 7.03 -12.51 1.74
N LEU A 25 6.56 -13.63 1.18
CA LEU A 25 5.32 -13.69 0.41
C LEU A 25 4.06 -13.70 1.29
N ALA A 26 4.12 -14.36 2.45
CA ALA A 26 2.97 -14.59 3.31
C ALA A 26 2.77 -13.46 4.34
N TYR A 27 3.85 -12.86 4.83
CA TYR A 27 3.79 -11.81 5.83
C TYR A 27 2.95 -10.61 5.40
N VAL A 28 3.00 -10.24 4.13
CA VAL A 28 2.29 -9.09 3.56
C VAL A 28 0.88 -9.42 3.05
N GLY A 29 0.34 -10.57 3.39
CA GLY A 29 -1.00 -11.01 3.02
C GLY A 29 -1.04 -12.40 2.36
N PRO A 30 -2.17 -12.81 1.75
CA PRO A 30 -2.26 -14.12 1.11
C PRO A 30 -1.20 -14.30 0.02
N PRO A 31 -0.29 -15.31 0.13
CA PRO A 31 0.82 -15.46 -0.80
C PRO A 31 0.37 -15.76 -2.24
N GLY A 32 -0.76 -16.44 -2.44
CA GLY A 32 -1.34 -16.64 -3.78
C GLY A 32 -1.79 -15.33 -4.46
N GLN A 33 -2.02 -14.27 -3.70
CA GLN A 33 -2.42 -12.95 -4.21
C GLN A 33 -1.24 -11.98 -4.36
N TYR A 34 -0.04 -12.37 -3.96
CA TYR A 34 1.13 -11.48 -3.91
C TYR A 34 1.41 -10.81 -5.25
N ASP A 35 1.45 -11.59 -6.33
CA ASP A 35 1.72 -11.08 -7.67
C ASP A 35 0.62 -10.14 -8.16
N TYR A 36 -0.61 -10.60 -8.11
CA TYR A 36 -1.77 -9.82 -8.53
C TYR A 36 -1.88 -8.48 -7.79
N MET A 37 -1.72 -8.49 -6.46
CA MET A 37 -1.83 -7.27 -5.65
C MET A 37 -0.75 -6.25 -6.01
N GLY A 38 0.48 -6.68 -6.29
CA GLY A 38 1.53 -5.79 -6.79
C GLY A 38 1.20 -5.21 -8.16
N ALA A 39 0.75 -6.06 -9.09
CA ALA A 39 0.40 -5.64 -10.45
C ALA A 39 -0.77 -4.66 -10.49
N THR A 40 -1.84 -4.90 -9.70
CA THR A 40 -3.00 -4.00 -9.66
C THR A 40 -2.66 -2.66 -9.00
N GLN A 41 -1.77 -2.64 -8.00
CA GLN A 41 -1.29 -1.42 -7.37
C GLN A 41 -0.45 -0.58 -8.34
N PHE A 42 0.49 -1.20 -9.05
CA PHE A 42 1.28 -0.53 -10.08
C PHE A 42 0.38 0.04 -11.20
N ARG A 43 -0.59 -0.75 -11.66
CA ARG A 43 -1.56 -0.30 -12.67
C ARG A 43 -2.40 0.88 -12.17
N LEU A 44 -2.85 0.87 -10.91
CA LEU A 44 -3.58 2.01 -10.32
C LEU A 44 -2.76 3.29 -10.44
N LEU A 45 -1.51 3.25 -9.96
CA LEU A 45 -0.65 4.45 -9.97
C LEU A 45 -0.38 4.95 -11.39
N THR A 46 -0.11 4.07 -12.35
CA THR A 46 0.10 4.46 -13.75
C THR A 46 -1.19 5.00 -14.42
N THR A 47 -2.36 4.48 -14.05
CA THR A 47 -3.66 5.02 -14.47
C THR A 47 -3.92 6.40 -13.89
N LEU A 48 -3.48 6.66 -12.65
CA LEU A 48 -3.53 7.97 -12.00
C LEU A 48 -2.46 8.96 -12.51
N GLY A 49 -1.68 8.57 -13.49
CA GLY A 49 -0.70 9.45 -14.13
C GLY A 49 0.75 9.28 -13.66
N LEU A 50 1.09 8.25 -12.87
CA LEU A 50 2.48 7.97 -12.51
C LEU A 50 3.34 7.84 -13.77
N ARG A 51 4.49 8.52 -13.76
CA ARG A 51 5.55 8.43 -14.80
C ARG A 51 6.88 8.11 -14.15
N GLU A 52 7.82 7.66 -14.95
CA GLU A 52 9.13 7.19 -14.50
C GLU A 52 9.94 8.24 -13.72
N SER A 53 9.73 9.53 -13.99
CA SER A 53 10.42 10.65 -13.34
C SER A 53 9.79 11.07 -12.00
N HIS A 54 8.61 10.55 -11.66
CA HIS A 54 7.93 10.90 -10.41
C HIS A 54 8.59 10.22 -9.21
N ARG A 55 8.66 10.94 -8.10
CA ARG A 55 9.08 10.37 -6.82
C ARG A 55 7.92 9.69 -6.13
N VAL A 56 8.15 8.45 -5.74
CA VAL A 56 7.15 7.61 -5.05
C VAL A 56 7.63 7.29 -3.65
N LEU A 57 6.74 7.45 -2.67
CA LEU A 57 6.86 6.87 -1.34
C LEU A 57 5.92 5.67 -1.22
N ASP A 58 6.47 4.50 -0.92
CA ASP A 58 5.73 3.28 -0.58
C ASP A 58 5.78 3.12 0.95
N LEU A 59 4.71 3.56 1.64
CA LEU A 59 4.58 3.54 3.09
C LEU A 59 4.09 2.17 3.55
N GLY A 60 4.92 1.45 4.31
CA GLY A 60 4.74 0.04 4.60
C GLY A 60 4.98 -0.80 3.36
N CYS A 61 6.14 -0.61 2.73
CA CYS A 61 6.48 -1.26 1.47
C CYS A 61 6.62 -2.79 1.59
N GLY A 62 6.70 -3.31 2.81
CA GLY A 62 6.76 -4.73 3.11
C GLY A 62 7.86 -5.43 2.34
N SER A 63 7.55 -6.58 1.78
CA SER A 63 8.44 -7.34 0.92
C SER A 63 8.46 -6.82 -0.54
N LEU A 64 8.34 -5.52 -0.74
CA LEU A 64 8.36 -4.86 -2.05
C LEU A 64 7.34 -5.43 -3.04
N ARG A 65 6.16 -5.80 -2.56
CA ARG A 65 5.12 -6.39 -3.42
C ARG A 65 4.79 -5.51 -4.63
N ALA A 66 4.64 -4.20 -4.44
CA ALA A 66 4.57 -3.22 -5.54
C ALA A 66 5.95 -2.70 -5.93
N GLY A 67 6.87 -2.58 -4.98
CA GLY A 67 8.23 -2.07 -5.16
C GLY A 67 9.01 -2.80 -6.25
N ARG A 68 8.84 -4.13 -6.38
CA ARG A 68 9.47 -4.93 -7.45
C ARG A 68 9.05 -4.54 -8.87
N LEU A 69 7.93 -3.84 -9.02
CA LEU A 69 7.45 -3.28 -10.29
C LEU A 69 7.80 -1.79 -10.40
N LEU A 70 7.67 -1.06 -9.30
CA LEU A 70 7.94 0.39 -9.25
C LEU A 70 9.43 0.70 -9.39
N ILE A 71 10.30 -0.01 -8.67
CA ILE A 71 11.75 0.25 -8.70
C ILE A 71 12.34 0.14 -10.10
N PRO A 72 12.10 -0.95 -10.88
CA PRO A 72 12.57 -1.03 -12.26
C PRO A 72 11.97 0.04 -13.18
N TYR A 73 10.71 0.40 -12.98
CA TYR A 73 10.00 1.38 -13.80
C TYR A 73 10.51 2.81 -13.59
N LEU A 74 10.70 3.21 -12.32
CA LEU A 74 11.09 4.57 -11.97
C LEU A 74 12.55 4.86 -12.35
N LEU A 75 12.86 6.13 -12.61
CA LEU A 75 14.24 6.58 -12.75
C LEU A 75 15.03 6.41 -11.43
N PRO A 76 16.38 6.42 -11.48
CA PRO A 76 17.19 6.36 -10.26
C PRO A 76 16.81 7.45 -9.25
N ASP A 77 16.87 7.11 -7.95
CA ASP A 77 16.53 7.98 -6.80
C ASP A 77 15.05 8.35 -6.69
N CYS A 78 14.14 7.72 -7.46
CA CYS A 78 12.72 8.06 -7.47
C CYS A 78 11.86 7.13 -6.59
N TYR A 79 12.36 5.98 -6.15
CA TYR A 79 11.65 5.09 -5.23
C TYR A 79 12.14 5.24 -3.80
N HIS A 80 11.18 5.41 -2.86
CA HIS A 80 11.43 5.46 -1.44
C HIS A 80 10.47 4.52 -0.71
N GLY A 81 10.96 3.73 0.22
CA GLY A 81 10.16 2.76 0.98
C GLY A 81 10.35 2.96 2.49
N ILE A 82 9.26 2.87 3.26
CA ILE A 82 9.31 2.79 4.72
C ILE A 82 8.79 1.42 5.13
N GLU A 83 9.61 0.65 5.86
CA GLU A 83 9.25 -0.66 6.39
C GLU A 83 10.04 -0.97 7.66
N PRO A 84 9.38 -1.01 8.83
CA PRO A 84 10.05 -1.34 10.09
C PRO A 84 10.68 -2.73 10.12
N ASN A 85 10.08 -3.71 9.42
CA ASN A 85 10.59 -5.07 9.32
C ASN A 85 11.59 -5.18 8.16
N THR A 86 12.80 -4.69 8.34
CA THR A 86 13.84 -4.57 7.29
C THR A 86 14.13 -5.89 6.58
N TRP A 87 13.99 -7.02 7.25
CA TRP A 87 14.19 -8.34 6.66
C TRP A 87 13.27 -8.61 5.45
N LEU A 88 12.06 -8.01 5.42
CA LEU A 88 11.14 -8.13 4.29
C LEU A 88 11.73 -7.47 3.03
N VAL A 89 12.35 -6.31 3.20
CA VAL A 89 13.02 -5.59 2.11
C VAL A 89 14.24 -6.38 1.62
N ASP A 90 15.05 -6.89 2.55
CA ASP A 90 16.27 -7.64 2.23
C ASP A 90 15.96 -8.92 1.44
N GLU A 91 14.96 -9.71 1.89
CA GLU A 91 14.53 -10.92 1.18
C GLU A 91 13.89 -10.58 -0.18
N ALA A 92 13.12 -9.51 -0.27
CA ALA A 92 12.55 -9.09 -1.55
C ALA A 92 13.61 -8.66 -2.56
N ILE A 93 14.64 -7.96 -2.13
CA ILE A 93 15.78 -7.61 -2.98
C ILE A 93 16.50 -8.88 -3.45
N GLU A 94 16.77 -9.82 -2.55
CA GLU A 94 17.46 -11.06 -2.88
C GLU A 94 16.67 -11.94 -3.85
N HIS A 95 15.37 -12.14 -3.58
CA HIS A 95 14.56 -13.13 -4.30
C HIS A 95 13.78 -12.58 -5.49
N GLN A 96 13.56 -11.25 -5.58
CA GLN A 96 12.68 -10.63 -6.57
C GLN A 96 13.40 -9.68 -7.54
N LEU A 97 14.40 -8.95 -7.07
CA LEU A 97 15.02 -7.86 -7.82
C LEU A 97 16.49 -8.12 -8.16
N GLY A 98 17.22 -8.77 -7.27
CA GLY A 98 18.67 -8.87 -7.32
C GLY A 98 19.37 -7.60 -6.80
N ARG A 99 20.56 -7.77 -6.21
CA ARG A 99 21.28 -6.68 -5.53
C ARG A 99 21.78 -5.57 -6.45
N ASP A 100 21.98 -5.87 -7.74
CA ASP A 100 22.38 -4.86 -8.73
C ASP A 100 21.39 -3.70 -8.87
N ILE A 101 20.11 -3.93 -8.55
CA ILE A 101 19.07 -2.90 -8.61
C ILE A 101 19.38 -1.73 -7.70
N LEU A 102 20.00 -1.98 -6.54
CA LEU A 102 20.39 -0.95 -5.57
C LEU A 102 21.39 0.04 -6.17
N ARG A 103 22.32 -0.46 -6.97
CA ARG A 103 23.33 0.36 -7.65
C ARG A 103 22.74 1.13 -8.83
N VAL A 104 21.86 0.48 -9.61
CA VAL A 104 21.30 1.04 -10.86
C VAL A 104 20.18 2.04 -10.55
N LYS A 105 19.26 1.70 -9.64
CA LYS A 105 18.06 2.48 -9.37
C LYS A 105 18.16 3.32 -8.10
N ARG A 106 19.08 3.01 -7.21
CA ARG A 106 19.32 3.69 -5.93
C ARG A 106 18.03 3.94 -5.12
N PRO A 107 17.18 2.91 -4.93
CA PRO A 107 16.02 3.06 -4.05
C PRO A 107 16.48 3.38 -2.63
N ARG A 108 15.72 4.18 -1.91
CA ARG A 108 16.02 4.54 -0.52
C ARG A 108 15.01 3.90 0.42
N PHE A 109 15.50 3.34 1.53
CA PHE A 109 14.67 2.70 2.54
C PHE A 109 14.92 3.30 3.91
N ASP A 110 13.86 3.34 4.73
CA ASP A 110 13.92 3.74 6.13
C ASP A 110 13.09 2.79 7.00
N ALA A 111 13.52 2.54 8.23
CA ALA A 111 12.90 1.57 9.13
C ALA A 111 12.06 2.21 10.23
N ASN A 112 11.70 3.50 10.11
CA ASN A 112 10.89 4.14 11.14
C ASN A 112 9.47 3.57 11.20
N SER A 113 8.93 3.49 12.41
CA SER A 113 7.55 3.06 12.71
C SER A 113 6.59 4.23 12.96
N GLU A 114 7.07 5.46 12.88
CA GLU A 114 6.31 6.68 13.14
C GLU A 114 5.70 7.31 11.88
N PHE A 115 5.75 6.62 10.74
CA PHE A 115 5.28 7.10 9.44
C PHE A 115 5.95 8.40 8.98
N ARG A 116 7.22 8.60 9.34
CA ARG A 116 7.95 9.82 9.05
C ARG A 116 8.49 9.83 7.63
N ALA A 117 7.77 10.46 6.71
CA ALA A 117 8.17 10.64 5.32
C ALA A 117 9.31 11.69 5.15
N ASP A 118 9.46 12.60 6.11
CA ASP A 118 10.46 13.67 6.13
C ASP A 118 11.92 13.17 6.24
N VAL A 119 12.12 11.92 6.67
CA VAL A 119 13.45 11.29 6.79
C VAL A 119 14.22 11.26 5.46
N PHE A 120 13.52 11.31 4.34
CA PHE A 120 14.14 11.30 3.02
C PHE A 120 14.60 12.69 2.54
N GLY A 121 14.10 13.78 3.14
CA GLY A 121 14.45 15.15 2.77
C GLY A 121 13.98 15.57 1.36
N VAL A 122 12.96 14.90 0.83
CA VAL A 122 12.34 15.18 -0.47
C VAL A 122 10.83 15.14 -0.37
N GLU A 123 10.14 15.76 -1.32
CA GLU A 123 8.69 15.64 -1.50
C GLU A 123 8.36 14.61 -2.59
N PHE A 124 7.14 14.07 -2.55
CA PHE A 124 6.68 12.97 -3.38
C PHE A 124 5.50 13.37 -4.27
N ASP A 125 5.54 12.92 -5.53
CA ASP A 125 4.42 13.04 -6.47
C ASP A 125 3.32 12.03 -6.14
N PHE A 126 3.70 10.82 -5.68
CA PHE A 126 2.79 9.77 -5.26
C PHE A 126 3.22 9.18 -3.93
N ILE A 127 2.27 9.03 -3.03
CA ILE A 127 2.45 8.29 -1.78
C ILE A 127 1.44 7.14 -1.77
N VAL A 128 1.91 5.91 -1.58
CA VAL A 128 1.04 4.74 -1.52
C VAL A 128 1.13 4.06 -0.16
N ALA A 129 -0.02 3.66 0.40
CA ALA A 129 -0.12 2.92 1.67
C ALA A 129 -1.19 1.84 1.55
N GLN A 130 -0.82 0.67 1.00
CA GLN A 130 -1.76 -0.43 0.86
C GLN A 130 -1.73 -1.35 2.06
N SER A 131 -2.90 -1.58 2.67
CA SER A 131 -3.09 -2.45 3.84
C SER A 131 -2.35 -1.98 5.10
N ILE A 132 -2.11 -0.69 5.22
CA ILE A 132 -1.53 -0.05 6.41
C ILE A 132 -2.64 0.41 7.35
N PHE A 133 -3.60 1.18 6.87
CA PHE A 133 -4.68 1.71 7.70
C PHE A 133 -5.71 0.68 8.14
N SER A 134 -5.67 -0.52 7.59
CA SER A 134 -6.37 -1.68 8.15
C SER A 134 -5.84 -2.12 9.51
N HIS A 135 -4.67 -1.64 9.95
CA HIS A 135 -4.03 -2.01 11.21
C HIS A 135 -3.73 -0.81 12.12
N ALA A 136 -4.07 0.39 11.67
CA ALA A 136 -3.85 1.64 12.40
C ALA A 136 -5.17 2.18 12.97
N THR A 137 -5.15 2.57 14.25
CA THR A 137 -6.28 3.24 14.90
C THR A 137 -6.49 4.65 14.34
N PRO A 138 -7.63 5.31 14.63
CA PRO A 138 -7.92 6.65 14.10
C PRO A 138 -6.82 7.67 14.32
N GLU A 139 -6.28 7.75 15.54
CA GLU A 139 -5.25 8.74 15.88
C GLU A 139 -3.93 8.45 15.14
N LEU A 140 -3.56 7.19 15.04
CA LEU A 140 -2.38 6.77 14.30
C LEU A 140 -2.53 7.02 12.79
N THR A 141 -3.73 6.78 12.27
CA THR A 141 -4.08 7.08 10.85
C THR A 141 -3.98 8.58 10.56
N VAL A 142 -4.51 9.45 11.45
CA VAL A 142 -4.41 10.92 11.29
C VAL A 142 -2.94 11.36 11.34
N THR A 143 -2.14 10.78 12.23
CA THR A 143 -0.70 11.06 12.31
C THR A 143 0.01 10.70 11.01
N ALA A 144 -0.24 9.50 10.49
CA ALA A 144 0.35 9.04 9.24
C ALA A 144 -0.08 9.92 8.04
N LEU A 145 -1.39 10.18 7.88
CA LEU A 145 -1.91 11.07 6.83
C LEU A 145 -1.33 12.48 6.94
N GLY A 146 -1.18 13.02 8.16
CA GLY A 146 -0.55 14.31 8.39
C GLY A 146 0.92 14.36 7.98
N ASN A 147 1.67 13.29 8.21
CA ASN A 147 3.05 13.16 7.76
C ASN A 147 3.15 12.99 6.23
N MET A 148 2.26 12.20 5.63
CA MET A 148 2.14 12.09 4.17
C MET A 148 1.82 13.45 3.53
N ARG A 149 0.86 14.23 4.11
CA ARG A 149 0.51 15.55 3.62
C ARG A 149 1.70 16.51 3.55
N LYS A 150 2.55 16.49 4.59
CA LYS A 150 3.73 17.36 4.67
C LYS A 150 4.80 17.02 3.61
N ALA A 151 4.80 15.78 3.15
CA ALA A 151 5.77 15.27 2.19
C ALA A 151 5.21 15.21 0.75
N LEU A 152 3.97 15.67 0.51
CA LEU A 152 3.32 15.63 -0.78
C LEU A 152 3.56 16.93 -1.55
N VAL A 153 4.02 16.83 -2.80
CA VAL A 153 4.13 18.00 -3.69
C VAL A 153 2.75 18.60 -3.99
N PRO A 154 2.65 19.91 -4.32
CA PRO A 154 1.45 20.45 -4.91
C PRO A 154 1.08 19.68 -6.18
N GLY A 155 -0.15 19.13 -6.24
CA GLY A 155 -0.58 18.26 -7.35
C GLY A 155 -0.34 16.78 -7.14
N GLY A 156 0.38 16.40 -6.09
CA GLY A 156 0.63 15.01 -5.75
C GLY A 156 -0.61 14.28 -5.21
N LEU A 157 -0.57 12.94 -5.25
CA LEU A 157 -1.65 12.07 -4.82
C LEU A 157 -1.20 11.07 -3.77
N ILE A 158 -2.06 10.85 -2.77
CA ILE A 158 -1.98 9.74 -1.82
C ILE A 158 -2.96 8.66 -2.29
N ALA A 159 -2.51 7.40 -2.42
CA ALA A 159 -3.37 6.25 -2.67
C ALA A 159 -3.27 5.28 -1.51
N CYS A 160 -4.35 5.03 -0.80
CA CYS A 160 -4.34 4.14 0.35
C CYS A 160 -5.61 3.31 0.48
N THR A 161 -5.56 2.26 1.31
CA THR A 161 -6.68 1.35 1.49
C THR A 161 -7.17 1.28 2.92
N PHE A 162 -8.49 1.09 3.08
CA PHE A 162 -9.17 0.87 4.34
C PHE A 162 -10.05 -0.37 4.27
N VAL A 163 -10.23 -1.06 5.38
CA VAL A 163 -11.32 -2.04 5.52
C VAL A 163 -12.58 -1.27 5.86
N GLU A 164 -13.55 -1.25 4.94
CA GLU A 164 -14.83 -0.59 5.18
C GLU A 164 -15.74 -1.45 6.07
N ALA A 165 -16.39 -0.79 7.02
CA ALA A 165 -17.46 -1.35 7.83
C ALA A 165 -18.83 -1.01 7.24
N PRO A 166 -19.84 -1.88 7.39
CA PRO A 166 -21.23 -1.49 7.18
C PRO A 166 -21.64 -0.31 8.07
N ILE A 167 -22.59 0.49 7.61
CA ILE A 167 -23.13 1.60 8.39
C ILE A 167 -23.75 1.04 9.69
N GLY A 168 -23.31 1.56 10.83
CA GLY A 168 -23.78 1.15 12.16
C GLY A 168 -22.90 0.11 12.88
N ASP A 169 -21.86 -0.39 12.24
CA ASP A 169 -20.83 -1.23 12.85
C ASP A 169 -19.74 -0.30 13.45
N SER A 170 -19.89 0.12 14.69
CA SER A 170 -18.82 0.84 15.39
C SER A 170 -17.74 -0.17 15.75
N ALA A 171 -16.55 -0.02 15.18
CA ALA A 171 -15.42 -0.82 15.61
C ALA A 171 -14.94 -0.34 16.98
N ASP A 172 -14.81 -1.26 17.94
CA ASP A 172 -14.02 -1.04 19.15
C ASP A 172 -12.55 -0.92 18.74
N PHE A 173 -12.03 0.29 18.82
CA PHE A 173 -10.63 0.54 18.47
C PHE A 173 -9.75 0.27 19.70
N ALA A 174 -8.88 -0.75 19.62
CA ALA A 174 -7.70 -0.80 20.47
C ALA A 174 -6.81 0.43 20.17
N GLU A 175 -5.93 0.82 21.08
CA GLU A 175 -4.98 1.92 20.82
C GLU A 175 -3.80 1.48 19.96
N GLY A 176 -3.35 2.34 19.06
CA GLY A 176 -2.10 2.20 18.32
C GLY A 176 -2.15 1.29 17.09
N TRP A 177 -1.13 0.45 16.93
CA TRP A 177 -0.98 -0.52 15.84
C TRP A 177 -1.49 -1.88 16.27
N VAL A 178 -2.45 -2.45 15.53
CA VAL A 178 -3.19 -3.65 15.96
C VAL A 178 -2.90 -4.92 15.14
N TYR A 179 -1.91 -4.89 14.23
CA TYR A 179 -1.55 -6.07 13.44
C TYR A 179 -1.34 -7.32 14.35
N PRO A 180 -1.83 -8.51 13.98
CA PRO A 180 -2.48 -8.88 12.72
C PRO A 180 -4.00 -8.61 12.65
N HIS A 181 -4.60 -8.05 13.69
CA HIS A 181 -6.02 -7.67 13.68
C HIS A 181 -6.27 -6.50 12.71
N CYS A 182 -7.53 -6.34 12.30
CA CYS A 182 -7.93 -5.25 11.41
C CYS A 182 -8.88 -4.28 12.09
N VAL A 183 -8.65 -3.01 11.86
CA VAL A 183 -9.57 -1.91 12.16
C VAL A 183 -10.50 -1.72 10.97
N ARG A 184 -11.77 -1.47 11.22
CA ARG A 184 -12.77 -1.18 10.19
C ARG A 184 -13.26 0.26 10.36
N TYR A 185 -13.50 0.91 9.23
CA TYR A 185 -13.97 2.28 9.18
C TYR A 185 -15.20 2.41 8.29
N THR A 186 -16.17 3.19 8.67
CA THR A 186 -17.20 3.65 7.73
C THR A 186 -16.59 4.65 6.73
N ALA A 187 -17.19 4.82 5.57
CA ALA A 187 -16.74 5.81 4.59
C ALA A 187 -16.74 7.26 5.16
N ALA A 188 -17.67 7.56 6.08
CA ALA A 188 -17.75 8.87 6.76
C ALA A 188 -16.58 9.08 7.72
N GLU A 189 -16.19 8.05 8.48
CA GLU A 189 -15.00 8.10 9.34
C GLU A 189 -13.72 8.29 8.51
N VAL A 190 -13.55 7.55 7.41
CA VAL A 190 -12.40 7.75 6.51
C VAL A 190 -12.34 9.20 6.03
N ALA A 191 -13.46 9.78 5.56
CA ALA A 191 -13.51 11.18 5.14
C ALA A 191 -13.11 12.14 6.27
N THR A 192 -13.56 11.85 7.51
CA THR A 192 -13.21 12.62 8.70
C THR A 192 -11.71 12.55 9.01
N LEU A 193 -11.09 11.37 8.91
CA LEU A 193 -9.65 11.18 9.15
C LEU A 193 -8.80 12.00 8.16
N PHE A 194 -9.16 11.99 6.88
CA PHE A 194 -8.49 12.83 5.88
C PHE A 194 -8.69 14.32 6.17
N GLY A 195 -9.92 14.75 6.51
CA GLY A 195 -10.21 16.14 6.87
C GLY A 195 -9.40 16.60 8.08
N ARG A 196 -9.26 15.78 9.13
CA ARG A 196 -8.44 16.06 10.32
C ARG A 196 -6.95 16.20 9.94
N ALA A 197 -6.47 15.47 8.96
CA ALA A 197 -5.12 15.60 8.44
C ALA A 197 -4.95 16.78 7.46
N GLY A 198 -6.01 17.53 7.14
CA GLY A 198 -5.99 18.64 6.19
C GLY A 198 -5.90 18.21 4.73
N LEU A 199 -6.46 17.06 4.39
CA LEU A 199 -6.51 16.47 3.05
C LEU A 199 -7.95 16.37 2.57
N SER A 200 -8.15 16.54 1.26
CA SER A 200 -9.37 16.11 0.56
C SER A 200 -9.29 14.63 0.24
N ALA A 201 -10.41 13.91 0.30
CA ALA A 201 -10.46 12.47 0.05
C ALA A 201 -11.49 12.09 -1.01
N ARG A 202 -11.19 11.03 -1.76
CA ARG A 202 -12.10 10.42 -2.72
C ARG A 202 -12.04 8.89 -2.64
N ARG A 203 -13.17 8.26 -2.35
CA ARG A 203 -13.35 6.81 -2.54
C ARG A 203 -13.33 6.50 -4.03
N ILE A 204 -12.57 5.49 -4.45
CA ILE A 204 -12.46 5.12 -5.86
C ILE A 204 -12.90 3.66 -6.08
N PRO A 205 -13.50 3.34 -7.24
CA PRO A 205 -13.99 2.00 -7.55
C PRO A 205 -12.88 1.09 -8.10
N TRP A 206 -11.64 1.24 -7.60
CA TRP A 206 -10.55 0.35 -7.96
C TRP A 206 -10.66 -0.96 -7.18
N PHE A 207 -10.54 -2.08 -7.86
CA PHE A 207 -10.74 -3.38 -7.24
C PHE A 207 -9.66 -3.70 -6.20
N HIS A 208 -10.13 -4.15 -5.03
CA HIS A 208 -9.32 -4.79 -4.00
C HIS A 208 -10.17 -5.89 -3.33
N PRO A 209 -9.66 -7.11 -3.10
CA PRO A 209 -10.50 -8.24 -2.64
C PRO A 209 -11.09 -8.07 -1.23
N ARG A 210 -10.53 -7.21 -0.40
CA ARG A 210 -10.92 -7.08 1.02
C ARG A 210 -10.99 -5.65 1.53
N GLN A 211 -10.53 -4.68 0.76
CA GLN A 211 -10.42 -3.29 1.21
C GLN A 211 -10.93 -2.35 0.12
N THR A 212 -11.11 -1.11 0.48
CA THR A 212 -11.53 -0.04 -0.44
C THR A 212 -10.40 0.95 -0.62
N TRP A 213 -10.15 1.35 -1.86
CA TRP A 213 -9.17 2.37 -2.19
C TRP A 213 -9.74 3.77 -1.99
N TYR A 214 -8.90 4.61 -1.42
CA TYR A 214 -9.12 6.05 -1.28
C TYR A 214 -7.94 6.81 -1.85
N LEU A 215 -8.23 7.91 -2.53
CA LEU A 215 -7.25 8.92 -2.91
C LEU A 215 -7.33 10.10 -1.98
N GLY A 216 -6.16 10.67 -1.66
CA GLY A 216 -6.01 11.90 -0.91
C GLY A 216 -5.21 12.94 -1.72
N ALA A 217 -5.58 14.21 -1.59
CA ALA A 217 -4.87 15.32 -2.21
C ALA A 217 -4.95 16.57 -1.34
N LEU A 218 -4.05 17.55 -1.61
CA LEU A 218 -4.09 18.85 -0.95
C LEU A 218 -5.32 19.66 -1.40
N ASP A 219 -5.71 19.52 -2.67
CA ASP A 219 -6.89 20.16 -3.26
C ASP A 219 -7.85 19.10 -3.82
N ALA A 220 -9.14 19.22 -3.52
CA ALA A 220 -10.19 18.35 -4.03
C ALA A 220 -10.29 18.33 -5.57
N ALA A 221 -9.89 19.40 -6.24
CA ALA A 221 -9.88 19.50 -7.70
C ALA A 221 -8.87 18.54 -8.37
N GLN A 222 -7.89 18.02 -7.61
CA GLN A 222 -6.90 17.04 -8.09
C GLN A 222 -7.42 15.61 -8.07
N LEU A 223 -8.56 15.37 -7.41
CA LEU A 223 -9.13 14.04 -7.26
C LEU A 223 -10.08 13.72 -8.43
N PRO A 224 -10.00 12.51 -9.01
CA PRO A 224 -10.84 12.11 -10.12
C PRO A 224 -12.33 12.25 -9.77
N ALA A 225 -13.13 12.74 -10.74
CA ALA A 225 -14.56 12.95 -10.61
C ALA A 225 -15.30 12.58 -11.89
N GLY A 226 -16.62 12.44 -11.83
CA GLY A 226 -17.45 12.19 -13.01
C GLY A 226 -17.01 10.96 -13.79
N ASP A 227 -16.65 11.16 -15.06
CA ASP A 227 -16.25 10.08 -15.99
C ASP A 227 -14.92 9.45 -15.59
N GLU A 228 -13.95 10.24 -15.16
CA GLU A 228 -12.65 9.75 -14.69
C GLU A 228 -12.82 8.73 -13.55
N LEU A 229 -13.73 9.02 -12.61
CA LEU A 229 -14.03 8.11 -11.51
C LEU A 229 -14.65 6.80 -12.02
N ARG A 230 -15.48 6.86 -13.06
CA ARG A 230 -16.07 5.65 -13.67
C ARG A 230 -15.02 4.80 -14.40
N GLU A 231 -14.06 5.44 -15.07
CA GLU A 231 -12.95 4.75 -15.76
C GLU A 231 -12.03 4.00 -14.80
N LEU A 232 -11.95 4.42 -13.53
CA LEU A 232 -11.23 3.70 -12.48
C LEU A 232 -11.92 2.39 -12.04
N GLY A 233 -13.11 2.09 -12.53
CA GLY A 233 -13.82 0.82 -12.29
C GLY A 233 -13.07 -0.36 -12.92
N GLY A 234 -11.92 -0.73 -12.34
CA GLY A 234 -11.04 -1.78 -12.84
C GLY A 234 -11.67 -3.17 -12.68
N ALA A 235 -12.03 -3.81 -13.77
CA ALA A 235 -12.46 -5.20 -13.77
C ALA A 235 -11.27 -6.16 -13.89
N VAL A 236 -11.29 -7.23 -13.11
CA VAL A 236 -10.40 -8.38 -13.26
C VAL A 236 -11.17 -9.47 -13.97
N LEU A 237 -11.05 -9.51 -15.31
CA LEU A 237 -11.91 -10.36 -16.14
C LEU A 237 -11.44 -11.83 -16.22
N ARG A 238 -10.17 -12.11 -15.98
CA ARG A 238 -9.57 -13.43 -16.30
C ARG A 238 -8.76 -14.08 -15.20
N ASP A 239 -8.82 -13.57 -13.98
CA ASP A 239 -8.18 -14.23 -12.84
C ASP A 239 -9.20 -15.12 -12.13
N PRO A 240 -9.00 -16.46 -12.10
CA PRO A 240 -9.97 -17.39 -11.51
C PRO A 240 -10.06 -17.27 -9.98
N GLU A 241 -9.01 -16.80 -9.30
CA GLU A 241 -9.04 -16.60 -7.84
C GLU A 241 -9.93 -15.40 -7.46
N PHE A 242 -9.96 -14.37 -8.29
CA PHE A 242 -10.71 -13.13 -8.04
C PHE A 242 -12.13 -13.15 -8.62
N ARG A 243 -12.40 -13.97 -9.62
CA ARG A 243 -13.76 -14.13 -10.16
C ARG A 243 -14.76 -14.58 -9.11
N LYS A 244 -14.35 -15.40 -8.16
CA LYS A 244 -15.20 -15.90 -7.07
C LYS A 244 -15.59 -14.83 -6.05
N SER A 245 -14.86 -13.72 -5.96
CA SER A 245 -15.09 -12.63 -5.00
C SER A 245 -15.90 -11.47 -5.58
N ILE A 246 -16.19 -11.47 -6.89
CA ILE A 246 -16.93 -10.40 -7.60
C ILE A 246 -18.40 -10.78 -7.84
N VAL A 247 -18.76 -12.04 -7.68
CA VAL A 247 -20.16 -12.48 -7.79
C VAL A 247 -20.80 -12.36 -6.40
N PRO A 248 -21.86 -11.53 -6.23
CA PRO A 248 -22.62 -11.42 -4.98
C PRO A 248 -23.32 -12.72 -4.61
#